data_6d63d5074432814a4c34874e0a62d1dd
#
_entry.id   6d63d5074432814a4c34874e0a62d1dd
#
_cell.length_a   1.000
_cell.length_b   1.000
_cell.length_c   1.000
_cell.angle_alpha   90.00
_cell.angle_beta   90.00
_cell.angle_gamma   90.00
#
_symmetry.space_group_name_H-M   'P 1'
#
loop_
_entity.id
_entity.type
_entity.pdbx_description
1 polymer ?
#
loop_
_entity_poly.entity_id
_entity_poly.type
_entity_poly.pdbx_seq_one_letter_code
_entity_poly.pdbx_strand_id
1 'polypeptide(L)'
;AMPGPMPAEGRVLYRSIMRLHRTKLPAPMRSLGDAYVKKEFRLHYKPNVEDKQRQMFLREWNGYAATIAAQSSVVGKAMSDDQMGKLNDQQKLQLGELEKTAKTLGGGA
;
A
#
# COMPACT_ATOMS: atom_id res chain seq x y z
N ALA A 1 7.63 10.57 -6.92
CA ALA A 1 6.71 11.11 -7.93
C ALA A 1 5.40 10.32 -7.95
N MET A 2 4.32 10.99 -8.29
CA MET A 2 3.01 10.36 -8.40
C MET A 2 2.98 9.39 -9.58
N PRO A 3 2.22 8.28 -9.49
CA PRO A 3 2.17 7.28 -10.56
C PRO A 3 1.40 7.72 -11.80
N GLY A 4 0.87 8.91 -11.83
CA GLY A 4 0.15 9.48 -12.96
C GLY A 4 -0.96 10.38 -12.51
N PRO A 5 -1.79 10.93 -13.44
CA PRO A 5 -2.93 11.75 -13.05
C PRO A 5 -3.93 10.95 -12.22
N MET A 6 -4.34 11.51 -11.10
CA MET A 6 -5.30 10.88 -10.18
C MET A 6 -6.24 11.93 -9.63
N PRO A 7 -7.52 11.57 -9.37
CA PRO A 7 -8.42 12.43 -8.61
C PRO A 7 -7.87 12.70 -7.21
N ALA A 8 -8.37 13.76 -6.58
CA ALA A 8 -7.88 14.21 -5.28
C ALA A 8 -7.88 13.10 -4.23
N GLU A 9 -8.93 12.30 -4.14
CA GLU A 9 -9.02 11.23 -3.13
C GLU A 9 -7.93 10.18 -3.29
N GLY A 10 -7.59 9.82 -4.52
CA GLY A 10 -6.51 8.89 -4.81
C GLY A 10 -5.16 9.48 -4.42
N ARG A 11 -4.92 10.75 -4.73
CA ARG A 11 -3.68 11.43 -4.38
C ARG A 11 -3.49 11.54 -2.89
N VAL A 12 -4.56 11.89 -2.16
CA VAL A 12 -4.49 12.02 -0.70
C VAL A 12 -4.15 10.67 -0.08
N LEU A 13 -4.82 9.62 -0.50
CA LEU A 13 -4.55 8.28 0.01
C LEU A 13 -3.13 7.83 -0.31
N TYR A 14 -2.68 8.02 -1.54
CA TYR A 14 -1.33 7.65 -1.96
C TYR A 14 -0.26 8.34 -1.09
N ARG A 15 -0.38 9.66 -0.92
CA ARG A 15 0.56 10.43 -0.10
C ARG A 15 0.53 9.99 1.35
N SER A 16 -0.65 9.68 1.87
CA SER A 16 -0.84 9.21 3.23
C SER A 16 -0.10 7.88 3.44
N ILE A 17 -0.26 6.94 2.51
CA ILE A 17 0.42 5.65 2.56
C ILE A 17 1.94 5.82 2.51
N MET A 18 2.43 6.66 1.62
CA MET A 18 3.87 6.92 1.51
C MET A 18 4.43 7.50 2.81
N ARG A 19 3.70 8.40 3.45
CA ARG A 19 4.08 8.96 4.75
C ARG A 19 4.09 7.88 5.83
N LEU A 20 3.08 7.02 5.86
CA LEU A 20 3.01 5.93 6.82
C LEU A 20 4.18 4.96 6.64
N HIS A 21 4.56 4.66 5.41
CA HIS A 21 5.72 3.82 5.16
C HIS A 21 6.99 4.43 5.74
N ARG A 22 7.16 5.75 5.61
CA ARG A 22 8.35 6.42 6.16
C ARG A 22 8.39 6.43 7.67
N THR A 23 7.23 6.51 8.32
CA THR A 23 7.15 6.66 9.77
C THR A 23 6.94 5.35 10.51
N LYS A 24 6.41 4.33 9.85
CA LYS A 24 6.03 3.07 10.50
C LYS A 24 6.87 1.87 10.08
N LEU A 25 7.52 1.91 8.92
CA LEU A 25 8.23 0.75 8.39
C LEU A 25 9.74 0.96 8.38
N PRO A 26 10.52 -0.10 8.68
CA PRO A 26 11.97 -0.06 8.49
C PRO A 26 12.33 0.04 7.01
N ALA A 27 13.53 0.53 6.72
CA ALA A 27 13.94 0.88 5.36
C ALA A 27 13.73 -0.23 4.31
N PRO A 28 14.10 -1.49 4.56
CA PRO A 28 13.91 -2.54 3.55
C PRO A 28 12.45 -2.75 3.19
N MET A 29 11.56 -2.69 4.17
CA MET A 29 10.12 -2.85 3.96
C MET A 29 9.50 -1.63 3.31
N ARG A 30 10.05 -0.46 3.60
CA ARG A 30 9.60 0.79 2.99
C ARG A 30 9.80 0.74 1.48
N SER A 31 10.98 0.33 1.04
CA SER A 31 11.29 0.23 -0.39
C SER A 31 10.34 -0.74 -1.10
N LEU A 32 10.10 -1.89 -0.48
CA LEU A 32 9.18 -2.88 -1.03
C LEU A 32 7.76 -2.34 -1.10
N GLY A 33 7.28 -1.74 0.00
CA GLY A 33 5.94 -1.19 0.10
C GLY A 33 5.71 -0.05 -0.88
N ASP A 34 6.66 0.87 -0.97
CA ASP A 34 6.56 2.03 -1.87
C ASP A 34 6.46 1.57 -3.33
N ALA A 35 7.30 0.63 -3.73
CA ALA A 35 7.29 0.12 -5.11
C ALA A 35 5.97 -0.55 -5.44
N TYR A 36 5.44 -1.33 -4.50
CA TYR A 36 4.18 -2.04 -4.70
C TYR A 36 3.00 -1.08 -4.79
N VAL A 37 2.91 -0.13 -3.87
CA VAL A 37 1.84 0.88 -3.86
C VAL A 37 1.84 1.68 -5.16
N LYS A 38 3.01 2.12 -5.59
CA LYS A 38 3.16 2.87 -6.84
C LYS A 38 2.65 2.08 -8.03
N LYS A 39 3.02 0.81 -8.12
CA LYS A 39 2.58 -0.08 -9.18
C LYS A 39 1.07 -0.24 -9.18
N GLU A 40 0.47 -0.49 -8.02
CA GLU A 40 -0.95 -0.76 -7.89
C GLU A 40 -1.80 0.47 -8.18
N PHE A 41 -1.38 1.63 -7.70
CA PHE A 41 -2.08 2.88 -8.00
C PHE A 41 -2.00 3.20 -9.49
N ARG A 42 -0.85 2.96 -10.12
CA ARG A 42 -0.70 3.17 -11.56
C ARG A 42 -1.67 2.30 -12.36
N LEU A 43 -1.81 1.04 -11.95
CA LEU A 43 -2.70 0.10 -12.65
C LEU A 43 -4.18 0.48 -12.50
N HIS A 44 -4.58 1.03 -11.36
CA HIS A 44 -5.99 1.30 -11.07
C HIS A 44 -6.47 2.67 -11.52
N TYR A 45 -5.58 3.51 -12.01
CA TYR A 45 -5.94 4.83 -12.52
C TYR A 45 -5.74 4.97 -14.03
N LYS A 46 -5.75 3.83 -14.73
CA LYS A 46 -5.77 3.83 -16.20
C LYS A 46 -7.18 4.10 -16.69
N PRO A 47 -7.33 4.68 -17.91
CA PRO A 47 -8.65 5.05 -18.44
C PRO A 47 -9.63 3.88 -18.56
N ASN A 48 -9.14 2.65 -18.74
CA ASN A 48 -9.98 1.47 -18.92
C ASN A 48 -10.48 0.85 -17.61
N VAL A 49 -10.13 1.43 -16.47
CA VAL A 49 -10.59 0.92 -15.17
C VAL A 49 -11.91 1.58 -14.82
N GLU A 50 -12.90 0.77 -14.45
CA GLU A 50 -14.23 1.27 -14.08
C GLU A 50 -14.23 1.95 -12.72
N ASP A 51 -15.13 2.91 -12.51
CA ASP A 51 -15.26 3.62 -11.24
C ASP A 51 -15.51 2.68 -10.07
N LYS A 52 -16.34 1.66 -10.27
CA LYS A 52 -16.62 0.68 -9.23
C LYS A 52 -15.35 -0.02 -8.77
N GLN A 53 -14.48 -0.41 -9.70
CA GLN A 53 -13.22 -1.04 -9.41
C GLN A 53 -12.30 -0.10 -8.64
N ARG A 54 -12.26 1.19 -9.00
CA ARG A 54 -11.47 2.18 -8.29
C ARG A 54 -11.97 2.39 -6.87
N GLN A 55 -13.28 2.42 -6.67
CA GLN A 55 -13.86 2.58 -5.34
C GLN A 55 -13.51 1.40 -4.43
N MET A 56 -13.57 0.18 -4.96
CA MET A 56 -13.19 -1.01 -4.21
C MET A 56 -11.69 -1.01 -3.89
N PHE A 57 -10.88 -0.60 -4.85
CA PHE A 57 -9.44 -0.43 -4.69
C PHE A 57 -9.14 0.57 -3.57
N LEU A 58 -9.79 1.73 -3.58
CA LEU A 58 -9.60 2.75 -2.55
C LEU A 58 -10.02 2.24 -1.18
N ARG A 59 -11.09 1.49 -1.10
CA ARG A 59 -11.56 0.90 0.16
C ARG A 59 -10.51 -0.05 0.73
N GLU A 60 -9.96 -0.92 -0.10
CA GLU A 60 -8.94 -1.88 0.33
C GLU A 60 -7.66 -1.17 0.79
N TRP A 61 -7.24 -0.16 0.05
CA TRP A 61 -6.03 0.57 0.42
C TRP A 61 -6.22 1.51 1.60
N ASN A 62 -7.43 2.02 1.83
CA ASN A 62 -7.76 2.73 3.06
C ASN A 62 -7.65 1.79 4.26
N GLY A 63 -8.09 0.54 4.11
CA GLY A 63 -7.93 -0.49 5.14
C GLY A 63 -6.46 -0.78 5.43
N TYR A 64 -5.65 -0.89 4.39
CA TYR A 64 -4.21 -1.07 4.53
C TYR A 64 -3.58 0.09 5.30
N ALA A 65 -3.93 1.32 4.92
CA ALA A 65 -3.41 2.51 5.58
C ALA A 65 -3.78 2.53 7.07
N ALA A 66 -5.01 2.16 7.40
CA ALA A 66 -5.46 2.09 8.79
C ALA A 66 -4.66 1.04 9.58
N THR A 67 -4.39 -0.10 8.97
CA THR A 67 -3.60 -1.16 9.59
C THR A 67 -2.17 -0.68 9.91
N ILE A 68 -1.53 -0.05 8.93
CA ILE A 68 -0.17 0.47 9.11
C ILE A 68 -0.15 1.59 10.16
N ALA A 69 -1.15 2.48 10.13
CA ALA A 69 -1.23 3.58 11.09
C ALA A 69 -1.35 3.09 12.54
N ALA A 70 -2.00 1.93 12.73
CA ALA A 70 -2.17 1.35 14.06
C ALA A 70 -0.91 0.66 14.59
N GLN A 71 0.09 0.40 13.75
CA GLN A 71 1.33 -0.23 14.18
C GLN A 71 2.20 0.76 14.94
N SER A 72 3.04 0.21 15.83
CA SER A 72 4.03 1.04 16.53
C SER A 72 5.06 1.56 15.54
N SER A 73 5.46 2.84 15.71
CA SER A 73 6.53 3.41 14.90
C SER A 73 7.85 2.68 15.17
N VAL A 74 8.55 2.32 14.09
CA VAL A 74 9.86 1.66 14.19
C VAL A 74 11.00 2.58 13.80
N VAL A 75 10.69 3.80 13.38
CA VAL A 75 11.70 4.78 12.98
C VAL A 75 12.46 5.24 14.21
N GLY A 76 13.79 5.08 14.18
CA GLY A 76 14.66 5.47 15.30
C GLY A 76 14.74 4.45 16.42
N LYS A 77 14.08 3.30 16.31
CA LYS A 77 14.14 2.22 17.30
C LYS A 77 15.02 1.08 16.79
N ALA A 78 15.80 0.50 17.69
CA ALA A 78 16.51 -0.72 17.39
C ALA A 78 15.52 -1.88 17.41
N MET A 79 15.59 -2.73 16.40
CA MET A 79 14.76 -3.93 16.32
C MET A 79 15.67 -5.15 16.19
N SER A 80 15.28 -6.26 16.82
CA SER A 80 15.97 -7.52 16.65
C SER A 80 15.70 -8.06 15.24
N ASP A 81 16.57 -8.95 14.76
CA ASP A 81 16.39 -9.60 13.46
C ASP A 81 15.08 -10.39 13.42
N ASP A 82 14.70 -11.00 14.54
CA ASP A 82 13.46 -11.75 14.67
C ASP A 82 12.24 -10.83 14.49
N GLN A 83 12.25 -9.67 15.15
CA GLN A 83 11.19 -8.69 15.03
C GLN A 83 11.09 -8.15 13.60
N MET A 84 12.23 -7.88 12.99
CA MET A 84 12.29 -7.43 11.59
C MET A 84 11.71 -8.49 10.65
N GLY A 85 12.05 -9.75 10.87
CA GLY A 85 11.54 -10.86 10.08
C GLY A 85 10.03 -10.99 10.14
N LYS A 86 9.48 -10.93 11.36
CA LYS A 86 8.02 -11.02 11.56
C LYS A 86 7.29 -9.88 10.89
N LEU A 87 7.79 -8.66 11.04
CA LEU A 87 7.18 -7.49 10.44
C LEU A 87 7.23 -7.57 8.91
N ASN A 88 8.36 -8.02 8.36
CA ASN A 88 8.52 -8.20 6.92
C ASN A 88 7.54 -9.23 6.37
N ASP A 89 7.37 -10.35 7.07
CA ASP A 89 6.44 -11.40 6.66
C ASP A 89 5.00 -10.91 6.69
N GLN A 90 4.60 -10.18 7.72
CA GLN A 90 3.28 -9.59 7.81
C GLN A 90 3.03 -8.60 6.67
N GLN A 91 4.02 -7.78 6.36
CA GLN A 91 3.92 -6.80 5.27
C GLN A 91 3.73 -7.50 3.93
N LYS A 92 4.52 -8.53 3.67
CA LYS A 92 4.42 -9.29 2.42
C LYS A 92 3.07 -9.98 2.30
N LEU A 93 2.58 -10.56 3.39
CA LEU A 93 1.29 -11.23 3.40
C LEU A 93 0.17 -10.24 3.10
N GLN A 94 0.19 -9.08 3.75
CA GLN A 94 -0.82 -8.05 3.55
C GLN A 94 -0.84 -7.53 2.13
N LEU A 95 0.33 -7.27 1.56
CA LEU A 95 0.45 -6.82 0.17
C LEU A 95 -0.04 -7.90 -0.80
N GLY A 96 0.27 -9.16 -0.51
CA GLY A 96 -0.20 -10.30 -1.31
C GLY A 96 -1.72 -10.40 -1.31
N GLU A 97 -2.36 -10.20 -0.16
CA GLU A 97 -3.81 -10.22 -0.05
C GLU A 97 -4.45 -9.10 -0.85
N LEU A 98 -3.87 -7.90 -0.79
CA LEU A 98 -4.35 -6.76 -1.57
C LEU A 98 -4.23 -7.02 -3.06
N GLU A 99 -3.11 -7.58 -3.51
CA GLU A 99 -2.90 -7.93 -4.91
C GLU A 99 -3.93 -8.95 -5.39
N LYS A 100 -4.17 -9.97 -4.58
CA LYS A 100 -5.15 -11.01 -4.89
C LYS A 100 -6.56 -10.43 -5.03
N THR A 101 -6.95 -9.57 -4.08
CA THR A 101 -8.23 -8.89 -4.12
C THR A 101 -8.35 -8.02 -5.36
N ALA A 102 -7.33 -7.24 -5.67
CA ALA A 102 -7.33 -6.36 -6.84
C ALA A 102 -7.45 -7.15 -8.13
N LYS A 103 -6.75 -8.27 -8.26
CA LYS A 103 -6.84 -9.12 -9.46
C LYS A 103 -8.23 -9.71 -9.63
N THR A 104 -8.84 -10.15 -8.54
CA THR A 104 -10.20 -10.71 -8.55
C THR A 104 -11.22 -9.65 -8.94
N LEU A 105 -11.12 -8.46 -8.33
CA LEU A 105 -12.04 -7.35 -8.57
C LEU A 105 -11.79 -6.67 -9.91
N GLY A 106 -10.55 -6.71 -10.38
CA GLY A 106 -10.16 -6.14 -11.67
C GLY A 106 -10.67 -6.91 -12.87
N GLY A 107 -11.47 -7.92 -12.67
CA GLY A 107 -12.11 -8.66 -13.74
C GLY A 107 -11.17 -9.50 -14.57
N GLY A 108 -10.04 -9.85 -14.05
CA GLY A 108 -9.07 -10.65 -14.78
C GLY A 108 -8.49 -9.93 -15.99
N ALA A 109 -8.55 -8.63 -15.95
CA ALA A 109 -8.01 -7.82 -17.03
C ALA A 109 -6.49 -7.94 -17.09
#